data_a1f9de7b91ccda2ca23df7e4d9f51d9f
#
_entry.id   a1f9de7b91ccda2ca23df7e4d9f51d9f
#
_cell.length_a   1.000
_cell.length_b   1.000
_cell.length_c   1.000
_cell.angle_alpha   90.00
_cell.angle_beta   90.00
_cell.angle_gamma   90.00
#
_symmetry.space_group_name_H-M   'P 1'
#
loop_
_entity.id
_entity.type
_entity.pdbx_description
1 polymer ?
#
loop_
_entity_poly.entity_id
_entity_poly.type
_entity_poly.pdbx_seq_one_letter_code
_entity_poly.pdbx_strand_id
1 'polypeptide(L)'
;MNPEDAAKQWNLDGAIERISKGRINSTFLVGGTHVLQRINGDVFPNPPALMRNAEKIASVAGELIVQHLPSKQGKPYWSDEGGRAWRMYPYVPSRNFDVLPHSLLTPVGAIFGDLLSRLRTLDRELETSIPGFHDIQLYLRSLDAVRTLGEADRELEYVDFRRKRLVDSKDDTQIIHGDCKVNNVLFDLSTDKAIKVVDLDTLMRGSASWDFGDLVRSIFAGTEEPTREAQFSDARVREVVRGFVSTYGPLTDVEKFAAAPAHMSFMLGTRFLTDHFDNNRYFGVTRRGQNLDRARAQFTLAKQFDESVERLGEIITEVMD
;
A
#
# COMPACT_ATOMS: atom_id res chain seq x y z
N MET A 1 -13.65 24.47 -4.86
CA MET A 1 -14.49 24.31 -3.65
C MET A 1 -13.59 23.99 -2.47
N ASN A 2 -13.91 24.52 -1.30
CA ASN A 2 -13.18 24.27 -0.05
C ASN A 2 -13.75 23.02 0.67
N PRO A 3 -13.00 22.44 1.65
CA PRO A 3 -13.44 21.26 2.38
C PRO A 3 -14.72 21.49 3.20
N GLU A 4 -14.98 22.71 3.67
CA GLU A 4 -16.17 23.09 4.45
C GLU A 4 -17.47 22.92 3.64
N ASP A 5 -17.44 23.35 2.39
CA ASP A 5 -18.62 23.20 1.50
C ASP A 5 -18.82 21.74 1.08
N ALA A 6 -17.73 20.99 0.94
CA ALA A 6 -17.82 19.56 0.67
C ALA A 6 -18.42 18.78 1.87
N ALA A 7 -18.01 19.08 3.13
CA ALA A 7 -18.54 18.44 4.33
C ALA A 7 -20.04 18.60 4.50
N LYS A 8 -20.61 19.74 4.08
CA LYS A 8 -22.06 19.99 4.09
C LYS A 8 -22.85 18.97 3.27
N GLN A 9 -22.20 18.26 2.32
CA GLN A 9 -22.87 17.21 1.55
C GLN A 9 -23.16 15.94 2.37
N TRP A 10 -22.61 15.87 3.57
CA TRP A 10 -22.88 14.83 4.57
C TRP A 10 -23.58 15.36 5.82
N ASN A 11 -24.20 16.57 5.74
CA ASN A 11 -24.82 17.27 6.88
C ASN A 11 -23.84 17.54 8.03
N LEU A 12 -22.57 17.72 7.74
CA LEU A 12 -21.56 18.00 8.73
C LEU A 12 -21.11 19.46 8.64
N ASP A 13 -21.15 20.10 9.80
CA ASP A 13 -20.57 21.40 10.07
C ASP A 13 -19.60 21.24 11.25
N GLY A 14 -18.46 21.91 11.23
CA GLY A 14 -17.49 21.85 12.32
C GLY A 14 -16.10 22.26 11.89
N ALA A 15 -15.20 22.28 12.85
CA ALA A 15 -13.78 22.55 12.58
C ALA A 15 -13.21 21.52 11.60
N ILE A 16 -12.47 22.00 10.61
CA ILE A 16 -11.82 21.16 9.62
C ILE A 16 -10.30 21.28 9.78
N GLU A 17 -9.67 20.16 10.04
CA GLU A 17 -8.23 20.05 10.17
C GLU A 17 -7.65 19.18 9.04
N ARG A 18 -6.61 19.66 8.36
CA ARG A 18 -5.93 18.86 7.33
C ARG A 18 -5.09 17.78 7.97
N ILE A 19 -5.34 16.52 7.62
CA ILE A 19 -4.48 15.41 8.00
C ILE A 19 -3.33 15.31 7.00
N SER A 20 -2.11 15.67 7.41
CA SER A 20 -0.94 15.83 6.53
C SER A 20 -0.34 14.52 6.03
N LYS A 21 -0.78 13.35 6.50
CA LYS A 21 -0.14 12.05 6.24
C LYS A 21 -0.53 11.38 4.90
N GLY A 22 -1.61 11.80 4.23
CA GLY A 22 -2.00 11.29 2.90
C GLY A 22 -1.19 11.95 1.78
N ARG A 23 -0.43 11.17 1.01
CA ARG A 23 0.43 11.70 -0.07
C ARG A 23 -0.31 11.89 -1.39
N ILE A 24 -1.36 11.11 -1.64
CA ILE A 24 -2.10 11.09 -2.91
C ILE A 24 -3.40 11.89 -2.78
N ASN A 25 -4.28 11.48 -1.87
CA ASN A 25 -5.55 12.15 -1.63
C ASN A 25 -5.40 13.29 -0.60
N SER A 26 -6.16 14.36 -0.76
CA SER A 26 -6.23 15.39 0.28
C SER A 26 -7.21 14.94 1.37
N THR A 27 -6.74 14.81 2.61
CA THR A 27 -7.51 14.25 3.73
C THR A 27 -7.68 15.27 4.85
N PHE A 28 -8.90 15.33 5.38
CA PHE A 28 -9.31 16.30 6.41
C PHE A 28 -10.09 15.58 7.52
N LEU A 29 -9.85 15.97 8.77
CA LEU A 29 -10.68 15.61 9.91
C LEU A 29 -11.79 16.66 10.07
N VAL A 30 -13.05 16.24 10.14
CA VAL A 30 -14.22 17.10 10.26
C VAL A 30 -14.86 16.87 11.61
N GLY A 31 -14.95 17.92 12.43
CA GLY A 31 -15.57 17.87 13.75
C GLY A 31 -14.99 16.84 14.70
N GLY A 32 -13.76 16.39 14.49
CA GLY A 32 -13.11 15.35 15.29
C GLY A 32 -13.69 13.94 15.14
N THR A 33 -14.68 13.74 14.28
CA THR A 33 -15.49 12.50 14.20
C THR A 33 -15.55 11.88 12.81
N HIS A 34 -15.20 12.61 11.76
CA HIS A 34 -15.29 12.15 10.39
C HIS A 34 -14.02 12.47 9.58
N VAL A 35 -13.73 11.66 8.59
CA VAL A 35 -12.63 11.85 7.65
C VAL A 35 -13.19 12.15 6.28
N LEU A 36 -12.97 13.38 5.81
CA LEU A 36 -13.32 13.82 4.45
C LEU A 36 -12.08 13.68 3.55
N GLN A 37 -12.22 13.04 2.41
CA GLN A 37 -11.17 12.94 1.42
C GLN A 37 -11.59 13.51 0.08
N ARG A 38 -10.70 14.32 -0.52
CA ARG A 38 -10.75 14.68 -1.93
C ARG A 38 -9.84 13.72 -2.70
N ILE A 39 -10.43 12.98 -3.63
CA ILE A 39 -9.73 12.01 -4.46
C ILE A 39 -8.88 12.76 -5.50
N ASN A 40 -7.64 12.31 -5.66
CA ASN A 40 -6.74 12.83 -6.67
C ASN A 40 -7.06 12.22 -8.05
N GLY A 41 -7.72 12.97 -8.92
CA GLY A 41 -8.13 12.52 -10.25
C GLY A 41 -6.97 12.26 -11.21
N ASP A 42 -5.77 12.82 -10.97
CA ASP A 42 -4.59 12.57 -11.79
C ASP A 42 -4.04 11.15 -11.56
N VAL A 43 -4.21 10.63 -10.34
CA VAL A 43 -3.81 9.25 -9.98
C VAL A 43 -4.96 8.27 -10.19
N PHE A 44 -6.18 8.67 -9.86
CA PHE A 44 -7.38 7.87 -9.96
C PHE A 44 -8.35 8.48 -11.00
N PRO A 45 -8.19 8.15 -12.28
CA PRO A 45 -8.96 8.79 -13.36
C PRO A 45 -10.44 8.45 -13.34
N ASN A 46 -10.85 7.41 -12.61
CA ASN A 46 -12.24 6.99 -12.47
C ASN A 46 -12.65 6.83 -10.99
N PRO A 47 -12.84 7.93 -10.24
CA PRO A 47 -13.22 7.87 -8.83
C PRO A 47 -14.48 7.04 -8.53
N PRO A 48 -15.56 7.04 -9.38
CA PRO A 48 -16.69 6.13 -9.18
C PRO A 48 -16.31 4.64 -9.13
N ALA A 49 -15.29 4.21 -9.89
CA ALA A 49 -14.83 2.82 -9.87
C ALA A 49 -14.25 2.42 -8.51
N LEU A 50 -13.51 3.34 -7.84
CA LEU A 50 -12.99 3.09 -6.49
C LEU A 50 -14.11 2.79 -5.49
N MET A 51 -15.20 3.57 -5.58
CA MET A 51 -16.36 3.40 -4.69
C MET A 51 -17.04 2.06 -4.94
N ARG A 52 -17.28 1.71 -6.21
CA ARG A 52 -17.89 0.42 -6.55
C ARG A 52 -17.01 -0.77 -6.15
N ASN A 53 -15.69 -0.66 -6.29
CA ASN A 53 -14.77 -1.68 -5.82
C ASN A 53 -14.84 -1.85 -4.30
N ALA A 54 -14.80 -0.75 -3.55
CA ALA A 54 -14.94 -0.77 -2.09
C ALA A 54 -16.27 -1.36 -1.63
N GLU A 55 -17.38 -1.03 -2.30
CA GLU A 55 -18.70 -1.63 -2.03
C GLU A 55 -18.74 -3.13 -2.30
N LYS A 56 -18.10 -3.57 -3.41
CA LYS A 56 -18.01 -5.02 -3.76
C LYS A 56 -17.31 -5.81 -2.66
N ILE A 57 -16.22 -5.31 -2.12
CA ILE A 57 -15.47 -6.02 -1.06
C ILE A 57 -16.08 -5.88 0.32
N ALA A 58 -16.91 -4.85 0.57
CA ALA A 58 -17.53 -4.65 1.88
C ALA A 58 -18.37 -5.86 2.32
N SER A 59 -18.93 -6.62 1.36
CA SER A 59 -19.71 -7.83 1.67
C SER A 59 -18.89 -8.96 2.27
N VAL A 60 -17.58 -9.03 1.99
CA VAL A 60 -16.66 -10.05 2.51
C VAL A 60 -15.67 -9.50 3.53
N ALA A 61 -15.20 -8.29 3.35
CA ALA A 61 -14.24 -7.64 4.25
C ALA A 61 -14.89 -7.13 5.55
N GLY A 62 -16.19 -6.75 5.48
CA GLY A 62 -17.00 -6.42 6.64
C GLY A 62 -16.34 -5.45 7.62
N GLU A 63 -16.16 -5.95 8.83
CA GLU A 63 -15.56 -5.19 9.94
C GLU A 63 -14.06 -4.92 9.81
N LEU A 64 -13.36 -5.56 8.89
CA LEU A 64 -11.91 -5.32 8.69
C LEU A 64 -11.61 -3.97 8.02
N ILE A 65 -12.58 -3.34 7.38
CA ILE A 65 -12.40 -2.09 6.65
C ILE A 65 -13.22 -0.96 7.24
N VAL A 66 -12.91 0.28 6.82
CA VAL A 66 -13.74 1.45 7.11
C VAL A 66 -14.60 1.74 5.87
N GLN A 67 -15.92 1.65 6.03
CA GLN A 67 -16.87 1.88 4.94
C GLN A 67 -17.15 3.35 4.73
N HIS A 68 -17.43 3.75 3.49
CA HIS A 68 -17.86 5.10 3.15
C HIS A 68 -19.23 5.41 3.75
N LEU A 69 -19.41 6.68 4.11
CA LEU A 69 -20.70 7.21 4.48
C LEU A 69 -21.43 7.76 3.24
N PRO A 70 -22.73 7.49 3.09
CA PRO A 70 -23.51 8.04 1.98
C PRO A 70 -23.64 9.56 2.13
N SER A 71 -23.52 10.28 1.01
CA SER A 71 -23.82 11.70 0.92
C SER A 71 -25.31 11.98 1.08
N LYS A 72 -25.73 13.24 1.18
CA LYS A 72 -27.15 13.67 1.15
C LYS A 72 -27.96 13.08 -0.03
N GLN A 73 -27.26 12.73 -1.12
CA GLN A 73 -27.88 12.14 -2.31
C GLN A 73 -27.95 10.61 -2.25
N GLY A 74 -27.54 9.98 -1.13
CA GLY A 74 -27.48 8.53 -0.96
C GLY A 74 -26.32 7.85 -1.73
N LYS A 75 -25.37 8.63 -2.28
CA LYS A 75 -24.22 8.11 -3.04
C LYS A 75 -22.98 7.99 -2.13
N PRO A 76 -22.07 7.03 -2.38
CA PRO A 76 -20.85 6.85 -1.57
C PRO A 76 -19.80 7.96 -1.80
N TYR A 77 -20.04 8.85 -2.72
CA TYR A 77 -19.20 10.02 -3.01
C TYR A 77 -20.04 11.19 -3.50
N TRP A 78 -19.44 12.35 -3.55
CA TRP A 78 -20.00 13.53 -4.16
C TRP A 78 -18.98 14.22 -5.06
N SER A 79 -19.42 14.78 -6.20
CA SER A 79 -18.57 15.55 -7.12
C SER A 79 -18.91 17.01 -7.06
N ASP A 80 -17.88 17.86 -6.91
CA ASP A 80 -18.07 19.31 -6.95
C ASP A 80 -18.22 19.84 -8.40
N GLU A 81 -18.50 21.12 -8.55
CA GLU A 81 -18.71 21.80 -9.86
C GLU A 81 -17.48 21.68 -10.78
N GLY A 82 -16.29 21.49 -10.22
CA GLY A 82 -15.06 21.25 -10.97
C GLY A 82 -14.81 19.76 -11.27
N GLY A 83 -15.77 18.89 -11.01
CA GLY A 83 -15.67 17.45 -11.25
C GLY A 83 -14.80 16.68 -10.25
N ARG A 84 -14.33 17.33 -9.16
CA ARG A 84 -13.48 16.67 -8.16
C ARG A 84 -14.35 15.83 -7.24
N ALA A 85 -13.97 14.55 -7.07
CA ALA A 85 -14.72 13.63 -6.24
C ALA A 85 -14.30 13.73 -4.76
N TRP A 86 -15.29 13.69 -3.88
CA TRP A 86 -15.15 13.72 -2.44
C TRP A 86 -15.87 12.53 -1.83
N ARG A 87 -15.32 11.97 -0.75
CA ARG A 87 -15.92 10.88 0.02
C ARG A 87 -15.71 11.10 1.52
N MET A 88 -16.54 10.45 2.32
CA MET A 88 -16.55 10.59 3.75
C MET A 88 -16.46 9.22 4.43
N TYR A 89 -15.73 9.16 5.52
CA TYR A 89 -15.63 7.99 6.41
C TYR A 89 -15.90 8.41 7.86
N PRO A 90 -16.35 7.50 8.72
CA PRO A 90 -16.24 7.71 10.16
C PRO A 90 -14.76 7.78 10.54
N TYR A 91 -14.41 8.67 11.46
CA TYR A 91 -13.06 8.67 12.04
C TYR A 91 -12.92 7.51 13.01
N VAL A 92 -11.89 6.74 12.86
CA VAL A 92 -11.52 5.65 13.78
C VAL A 92 -10.32 6.11 14.60
N PRO A 93 -10.49 6.42 15.90
CA PRO A 93 -9.37 6.74 16.77
C PRO A 93 -8.36 5.58 16.80
N SER A 94 -7.10 5.87 16.49
CA SER A 94 -6.09 4.84 16.33
C SER A 94 -4.68 5.36 16.60
N ARG A 95 -3.79 4.43 16.93
CA ARG A 95 -2.34 4.71 17.01
C ARG A 95 -1.71 4.56 15.63
N ASN A 96 -0.67 5.36 15.39
CA ASN A 96 0.22 5.24 14.25
C ASN A 96 1.65 5.07 14.74
N PHE A 97 2.48 4.36 14.00
CA PHE A 97 3.86 4.07 14.36
C PHE A 97 4.79 4.40 13.20
N ASP A 98 5.90 5.08 13.50
CA ASP A 98 6.98 5.28 12.54
C ASP A 98 7.82 4.00 12.40
N VAL A 99 8.05 3.31 13.52
CA VAL A 99 8.62 1.96 13.57
C VAL A 99 7.64 1.08 14.32
N LEU A 100 7.20 0.00 13.69
CA LEU A 100 6.22 -0.91 14.30
C LEU A 100 6.85 -1.65 15.50
N PRO A 101 6.26 -1.56 16.72
CA PRO A 101 6.69 -2.35 17.87
C PRO A 101 6.62 -3.86 17.59
N HIS A 102 7.49 -4.62 18.25
CA HIS A 102 7.56 -6.08 18.06
C HIS A 102 6.22 -6.77 18.38
N SER A 103 5.51 -6.32 19.41
CA SER A 103 4.20 -6.84 19.82
C SER A 103 3.11 -6.69 18.76
N LEU A 104 3.27 -5.78 17.80
CA LEU A 104 2.31 -5.52 16.72
C LEU A 104 2.63 -6.27 15.41
N LEU A 105 3.75 -6.98 15.32
CA LEU A 105 4.15 -7.70 14.11
C LEU A 105 3.20 -8.86 13.78
N THR A 106 2.82 -9.67 14.76
CA THR A 106 1.81 -10.73 14.58
C THR A 106 0.42 -10.15 14.27
N PRO A 107 -0.11 -9.15 15.01
CA PRO A 107 -1.38 -8.51 14.67
C PRO A 107 -1.44 -7.92 13.25
N VAL A 108 -0.38 -7.28 12.76
CA VAL A 108 -0.38 -6.71 11.40
C VAL A 108 -0.35 -7.80 10.33
N GLY A 109 0.38 -8.89 10.56
CA GLY A 109 0.33 -10.08 9.69
C GLY A 109 -1.07 -10.67 9.64
N ALA A 110 -1.69 -10.85 10.80
CA ALA A 110 -3.00 -11.48 10.92
C ALA A 110 -4.12 -10.67 10.24
N ILE A 111 -4.15 -9.35 10.39
CA ILE A 111 -5.22 -8.54 9.77
C ILE A 111 -5.13 -8.54 8.24
N PHE A 112 -3.93 -8.48 7.65
CA PHE A 112 -3.76 -8.59 6.21
C PHE A 112 -4.02 -10.02 5.71
N GLY A 113 -3.59 -11.03 6.45
CA GLY A 113 -3.90 -12.42 6.13
C GLY A 113 -5.42 -12.69 6.11
N ASP A 114 -6.16 -12.20 7.10
CA ASP A 114 -7.64 -12.30 7.16
C ASP A 114 -8.28 -11.56 5.98
N LEU A 115 -7.86 -10.32 5.71
CA LEU A 115 -8.38 -9.56 4.57
C LEU A 115 -8.19 -10.33 3.26
N LEU A 116 -6.97 -10.78 2.97
CA LEU A 116 -6.66 -11.48 1.71
C LEU A 116 -7.37 -12.84 1.62
N SER A 117 -7.53 -13.55 2.73
CA SER A 117 -8.31 -14.80 2.79
C SER A 117 -9.77 -14.56 2.41
N ARG A 118 -10.37 -13.49 2.89
CA ARG A 118 -11.75 -13.09 2.54
C ARG A 118 -11.85 -12.62 1.10
N LEU A 119 -10.91 -11.80 0.63
CA LEU A 119 -10.89 -11.30 -0.75
C LEU A 119 -10.73 -12.43 -1.78
N ARG A 120 -10.05 -13.53 -1.44
CA ARG A 120 -9.92 -14.73 -2.28
C ARG A 120 -11.26 -15.39 -2.57
N THR A 121 -12.26 -15.25 -1.68
CA THR A 121 -13.59 -15.82 -1.86
C THR A 121 -14.48 -15.01 -2.80
N LEU A 122 -14.05 -13.80 -3.18
CA LEU A 122 -14.87 -12.92 -4.00
C LEU A 122 -14.69 -13.23 -5.50
N ASP A 123 -15.69 -13.89 -6.05
CA ASP A 123 -15.78 -14.14 -7.51
C ASP A 123 -16.45 -12.97 -8.22
N ARG A 124 -15.79 -11.81 -8.23
CA ARG A 124 -16.25 -10.61 -8.93
C ARG A 124 -15.07 -9.89 -9.55
N GLU A 125 -15.27 -9.35 -10.73
CA GLU A 125 -14.28 -8.47 -11.34
C GLU A 125 -14.31 -7.09 -10.69
N LEU A 126 -13.11 -6.55 -10.43
CA LEU A 126 -12.94 -5.16 -10.04
C LEU A 126 -12.68 -4.30 -11.26
N GLU A 127 -13.11 -3.05 -11.17
CA GLU A 127 -12.77 -2.05 -12.16
C GLU A 127 -11.33 -1.57 -11.93
N THR A 128 -10.61 -1.26 -13.00
CA THR A 128 -9.24 -0.77 -12.92
C THR A 128 -9.20 0.59 -12.22
N SER A 129 -8.55 0.62 -11.06
CA SER A 129 -8.35 1.85 -10.26
C SER A 129 -7.20 2.69 -10.81
N ILE A 130 -6.04 2.05 -11.02
CA ILE A 130 -4.83 2.67 -11.57
C ILE A 130 -4.37 1.81 -12.75
N PRO A 131 -4.45 2.31 -13.99
CA PRO A 131 -3.95 1.57 -15.15
C PRO A 131 -2.47 1.18 -15.01
N GLY A 132 -2.15 -0.10 -15.21
CA GLY A 132 -0.78 -0.61 -15.14
C GLY A 132 -0.16 -0.62 -13.74
N PHE A 133 -0.97 -0.53 -12.68
CA PHE A 133 -0.44 -0.64 -11.31
C PHE A 133 0.14 -2.04 -11.08
N HIS A 134 1.33 -2.09 -10.45
CA HIS A 134 2.15 -3.30 -10.29
C HIS A 134 2.62 -4.00 -11.58
N ASP A 135 2.52 -3.33 -12.74
CA ASP A 135 3.17 -3.79 -13.96
C ASP A 135 4.64 -3.35 -13.97
N ILE A 136 5.53 -4.24 -13.53
CA ILE A 136 6.96 -3.96 -13.50
C ILE A 136 7.54 -3.67 -14.90
N GLN A 137 7.00 -4.27 -15.95
CA GLN A 137 7.45 -4.01 -17.31
C GLN A 137 7.07 -2.60 -17.77
N LEU A 138 5.88 -2.12 -17.37
CA LEU A 138 5.48 -0.73 -17.60
C LEU A 138 6.40 0.24 -16.86
N TYR A 139 6.73 -0.04 -15.59
CA TYR A 139 7.62 0.82 -14.81
C TYR A 139 9.03 0.89 -15.39
N LEU A 140 9.57 -0.24 -15.88
CA LEU A 140 10.86 -0.28 -16.55
C LEU A 140 10.85 0.52 -17.86
N ARG A 141 9.80 0.39 -18.69
CA ARG A 141 9.64 1.21 -19.90
C ARG A 141 9.53 2.70 -19.57
N SER A 142 8.80 3.04 -18.50
CA SER A 142 8.68 4.44 -18.04
C SER A 142 10.03 5.01 -17.59
N LEU A 143 10.83 4.21 -16.88
CA LEU A 143 12.19 4.59 -16.49
C LEU A 143 13.07 4.81 -17.72
N ASP A 144 13.03 3.87 -18.69
CA ASP A 144 13.82 3.97 -19.93
C ASP A 144 13.51 5.24 -20.75
N ALA A 145 12.27 5.72 -20.65
CA ALA A 145 11.85 6.93 -21.37
C ALA A 145 12.39 8.25 -20.76
N VAL A 146 12.75 8.24 -19.47
CA VAL A 146 13.16 9.47 -18.75
C VAL A 146 14.57 9.42 -18.19
N ARG A 147 15.21 8.25 -18.12
CA ARG A 147 16.53 8.09 -17.50
C ARG A 147 17.62 8.88 -18.22
N THR A 148 18.50 9.52 -17.46
CA THR A 148 19.70 10.21 -17.93
C THR A 148 20.92 9.70 -17.19
N LEU A 149 22.10 9.69 -17.82
CA LEU A 149 23.36 9.30 -17.21
C LEU A 149 23.91 10.41 -16.31
N GLY A 150 24.63 10.00 -15.27
CA GLY A 150 25.40 10.88 -14.37
C GLY A 150 25.02 10.74 -12.90
N GLU A 151 23.86 11.25 -12.46
CA GLU A 151 23.54 11.36 -11.04
C GLU A 151 23.15 10.02 -10.36
N ALA A 152 22.64 9.03 -11.12
CA ALA A 152 22.10 7.76 -10.61
C ALA A 152 22.60 6.52 -11.36
N ASP A 153 23.82 6.56 -11.89
CA ASP A 153 24.36 5.47 -12.73
C ASP A 153 24.39 4.12 -12.01
N ARG A 154 24.74 4.09 -10.72
CA ARG A 154 24.76 2.86 -9.90
C ARG A 154 23.35 2.27 -9.73
N GLU A 155 22.36 3.10 -9.57
CA GLU A 155 20.96 2.70 -9.46
C GLU A 155 20.45 2.15 -10.79
N LEU A 156 20.81 2.77 -11.93
CA LEU A 156 20.49 2.30 -13.27
C LEU A 156 21.18 0.96 -13.58
N GLU A 157 22.46 0.79 -13.23
CA GLU A 157 23.18 -0.49 -13.36
C GLU A 157 22.48 -1.62 -12.56
N TYR A 158 22.04 -1.32 -11.34
CA TYR A 158 21.27 -2.27 -10.54
C TYR A 158 19.94 -2.64 -11.18
N VAL A 159 19.20 -1.67 -11.70
CA VAL A 159 17.94 -1.92 -12.41
C VAL A 159 18.20 -2.81 -13.64
N ASP A 160 19.19 -2.50 -14.48
CA ASP A 160 19.52 -3.27 -15.68
C ASP A 160 20.00 -4.71 -15.33
N PHE A 161 20.72 -4.89 -14.20
CA PHE A 161 21.08 -6.20 -13.70
C PHE A 161 19.86 -7.02 -13.27
N ARG A 162 18.96 -6.42 -12.47
CA ARG A 162 17.81 -7.12 -11.92
C ARG A 162 16.72 -7.38 -12.97
N ARG A 163 16.54 -6.49 -13.92
CA ARG A 163 15.62 -6.65 -15.07
C ARG A 163 15.81 -8.00 -15.77
N LYS A 164 17.06 -8.45 -15.94
CA LYS A 164 17.40 -9.72 -16.61
C LYS A 164 17.01 -10.98 -15.81
N ARG A 165 16.62 -10.80 -14.55
CA ARG A 165 16.30 -11.86 -13.58
C ARG A 165 14.83 -11.85 -13.15
N LEU A 166 14.02 -10.96 -13.72
CA LEU A 166 12.58 -10.94 -13.44
C LEU A 166 11.94 -12.21 -14.00
N VAL A 167 11.22 -12.90 -13.13
CA VAL A 167 10.36 -14.02 -13.51
C VAL A 167 8.94 -13.48 -13.69
N ASP A 168 8.34 -13.73 -14.84
CA ASP A 168 6.95 -13.34 -15.11
C ASP A 168 6.02 -14.35 -14.41
N SER A 169 5.49 -13.99 -13.26
CA SER A 169 4.57 -14.84 -12.50
C SER A 169 3.12 -14.37 -12.73
N LYS A 170 2.51 -14.79 -13.85
CA LYS A 170 1.11 -14.45 -14.15
C LYS A 170 0.09 -15.38 -13.51
N ASP A 171 0.54 -16.46 -12.91
CA ASP A 171 -0.33 -17.49 -12.35
C ASP A 171 -0.70 -17.17 -10.90
N ASP A 172 -1.90 -17.63 -10.51
CA ASP A 172 -2.49 -17.49 -9.18
C ASP A 172 -2.87 -16.05 -8.80
N THR A 173 -3.87 -15.51 -9.49
CA THR A 173 -4.41 -14.18 -9.19
C THR A 173 -5.71 -14.24 -8.41
N GLN A 174 -5.78 -13.47 -7.33
CA GLN A 174 -7.00 -13.18 -6.57
C GLN A 174 -7.23 -11.66 -6.51
N ILE A 175 -8.28 -11.22 -5.84
CA ILE A 175 -8.40 -9.82 -5.45
C ILE A 175 -7.42 -9.56 -4.30
N ILE A 176 -6.61 -8.52 -4.46
CA ILE A 176 -5.60 -8.06 -3.49
C ILE A 176 -5.84 -6.60 -3.12
N HIS A 177 -5.26 -6.17 -1.99
CA HIS A 177 -5.29 -4.78 -1.56
C HIS A 177 -4.42 -3.88 -2.45
N GLY A 178 -3.24 -4.36 -2.85
CA GLY A 178 -2.29 -3.68 -3.73
C GLY A 178 -1.38 -2.64 -3.05
N ASP A 179 -1.55 -2.38 -1.74
CA ASP A 179 -0.69 -1.46 -0.95
C ASP A 179 -0.71 -1.90 0.52
N CYS A 180 -0.30 -3.16 0.78
CA CYS A 180 -0.34 -3.79 2.11
C CYS A 180 0.78 -3.31 3.05
N LYS A 181 0.99 -2.02 3.14
CA LYS A 181 1.97 -1.43 4.06
C LYS A 181 1.40 -1.20 5.46
N VAL A 182 2.26 -1.21 6.47
CA VAL A 182 1.92 -1.00 7.89
C VAL A 182 1.07 0.27 8.10
N ASN A 183 1.33 1.33 7.35
CA ASN A 183 0.61 2.61 7.48
C ASN A 183 -0.87 2.53 7.07
N ASN A 184 -1.27 1.47 6.37
CA ASN A 184 -2.65 1.21 6.00
C ASN A 184 -3.39 0.33 7.02
N VAL A 185 -2.79 0.11 8.21
CA VAL A 185 -3.43 -0.55 9.35
C VAL A 185 -3.67 0.45 10.47
N LEU A 186 -4.88 0.46 11.01
CA LEU A 186 -5.24 1.19 12.22
C LEU A 186 -5.10 0.27 13.43
N PHE A 187 -4.41 0.77 14.46
CA PHE A 187 -4.19 0.04 15.71
C PHE A 187 -5.02 0.65 16.84
N ASP A 188 -5.56 -0.19 17.72
CA ASP A 188 -6.33 0.23 18.88
C ASP A 188 -5.51 1.17 19.79
N LEU A 189 -6.19 2.12 20.44
CA LEU A 189 -5.53 3.14 21.27
C LEU A 189 -4.89 2.58 22.53
N SER A 190 -5.43 1.49 23.07
CA SER A 190 -5.14 0.95 24.40
C SER A 190 -4.57 -0.47 24.38
N THR A 191 -4.74 -1.18 23.28
CA THR A 191 -4.33 -2.58 23.14
C THR A 191 -3.43 -2.78 21.94
N ASP A 192 -2.68 -3.88 21.92
CA ASP A 192 -1.85 -4.29 20.80
C ASP A 192 -2.68 -5.07 19.77
N LYS A 193 -3.75 -4.43 19.24
CA LYS A 193 -4.62 -5.01 18.21
C LYS A 193 -4.60 -4.16 16.95
N ALA A 194 -4.45 -4.82 15.82
CA ALA A 194 -4.80 -4.27 14.51
C ALA A 194 -6.33 -4.34 14.37
N ILE A 195 -6.99 -3.21 14.06
CA ILE A 195 -8.45 -3.11 14.11
C ILE A 195 -9.10 -2.87 12.76
N LYS A 196 -8.42 -2.19 11.84
CA LYS A 196 -8.94 -1.87 10.51
C LYS A 196 -7.82 -1.81 9.49
N VAL A 197 -8.15 -2.14 8.23
CA VAL A 197 -7.35 -1.82 7.06
C VAL A 197 -8.01 -0.67 6.32
N VAL A 198 -7.20 0.28 5.85
CA VAL A 198 -7.64 1.49 5.13
C VAL A 198 -6.91 1.62 3.80
N ASP A 199 -7.31 2.62 3.01
CA ASP A 199 -6.72 2.93 1.69
C ASP A 199 -6.97 1.85 0.62
N LEU A 200 -8.25 1.59 0.36
CA LEU A 200 -8.72 0.55 -0.57
C LEU A 200 -8.68 1.00 -2.05
N ASP A 201 -7.99 2.11 -2.36
CA ASP A 201 -7.98 2.69 -3.71
C ASP A 201 -7.16 1.87 -4.70
N THR A 202 -6.31 1.00 -4.20
CA THR A 202 -5.39 0.15 -4.98
C THR A 202 -5.88 -1.28 -5.18
N LEU A 203 -7.13 -1.58 -4.76
CA LEU A 203 -7.74 -2.89 -4.98
C LEU A 203 -7.64 -3.31 -6.45
N MET A 204 -7.12 -4.51 -6.68
CA MET A 204 -6.92 -5.04 -8.02
C MET A 204 -6.87 -6.58 -8.04
N ARG A 205 -6.85 -7.16 -9.23
CA ARG A 205 -6.49 -8.56 -9.40
C ARG A 205 -4.96 -8.69 -9.43
N GLY A 206 -4.40 -9.56 -8.60
CA GLY A 206 -2.95 -9.74 -8.50
C GLY A 206 -2.58 -10.94 -7.63
N SER A 207 -1.29 -11.16 -7.44
CA SER A 207 -0.80 -12.23 -6.57
C SER A 207 -0.86 -11.83 -5.10
N ALA A 208 -1.37 -12.71 -4.23
CA ALA A 208 -1.31 -12.53 -2.78
C ALA A 208 0.13 -12.36 -2.27
N SER A 209 1.11 -12.93 -2.97
CA SER A 209 2.51 -12.74 -2.63
C SER A 209 2.97 -11.29 -2.74
N TRP A 210 2.38 -10.47 -3.63
CA TRP A 210 2.72 -9.04 -3.73
C TRP A 210 2.30 -8.29 -2.46
N ASP A 211 1.08 -8.52 -1.98
CA ASP A 211 0.62 -7.91 -0.73
C ASP A 211 1.43 -8.38 0.49
N PHE A 212 1.74 -9.68 0.56
CA PHE A 212 2.65 -10.21 1.57
C PHE A 212 4.05 -9.56 1.46
N GLY A 213 4.58 -9.46 0.26
CA GLY A 213 5.89 -8.82 0.00
C GLY A 213 5.91 -7.35 0.40
N ASP A 214 4.84 -6.60 0.11
CA ASP A 214 4.73 -5.19 0.49
C ASP A 214 4.61 -5.03 2.01
N LEU A 215 3.86 -5.92 2.68
CA LEU A 215 3.78 -5.97 4.14
C LEU A 215 5.17 -6.20 4.75
N VAL A 216 5.88 -7.28 4.34
CA VAL A 216 7.22 -7.60 4.87
C VAL A 216 8.19 -6.46 4.57
N ARG A 217 8.20 -5.92 3.35
CA ARG A 217 9.00 -4.74 3.01
C ARG A 217 8.75 -3.58 3.96
N SER A 218 7.48 -3.29 4.25
CA SER A 218 7.09 -2.10 4.99
C SER A 218 7.50 -2.12 6.46
N ILE A 219 7.65 -3.30 7.08
CA ILE A 219 8.13 -3.40 8.48
C ILE A 219 9.61 -3.06 8.64
N PHE A 220 10.37 -3.03 7.53
CA PHE A 220 11.79 -2.65 7.52
C PHE A 220 12.02 -1.25 6.94
N ALA A 221 11.12 -0.75 6.10
CA ALA A 221 11.31 0.51 5.39
C ALA A 221 11.11 1.77 6.26
N GLY A 222 10.58 1.65 7.47
CA GLY A 222 10.09 2.79 8.23
C GLY A 222 8.94 3.50 7.51
N THR A 223 8.40 4.58 8.09
CA THR A 223 7.20 5.22 7.56
C THR A 223 7.46 6.28 6.49
N GLU A 224 8.60 6.97 6.49
CA GLU A 224 8.82 8.10 5.58
C GLU A 224 10.17 8.14 4.88
N GLU A 225 11.24 7.74 5.54
CA GLU A 225 12.55 7.60 4.91
C GLU A 225 13.17 6.30 5.38
N PRO A 226 13.55 5.40 4.45
CA PRO A 226 14.25 4.19 4.82
C PRO A 226 15.56 4.60 5.46
N THR A 227 15.73 4.34 6.73
CA THR A 227 17.02 4.50 7.38
C THR A 227 17.99 3.51 6.73
N ARG A 228 19.23 3.92 6.52
CA ARG A 228 20.32 3.05 6.02
C ARG A 228 20.54 1.80 6.89
N GLU A 229 19.85 1.71 8.01
CA GLU A 229 20.04 0.71 9.08
C GLU A 229 18.93 -0.35 9.13
N ALA A 230 17.93 -0.33 8.22
CA ALA A 230 16.94 -1.40 8.16
C ALA A 230 17.64 -2.72 7.74
N GLN A 231 18.02 -3.53 8.71
CA GLN A 231 18.60 -4.85 8.48
C GLN A 231 17.53 -5.93 8.56
N PHE A 232 17.65 -6.94 7.70
CA PHE A 232 16.81 -8.14 7.77
C PHE A 232 16.88 -8.75 9.19
N SER A 233 15.74 -9.15 9.72
CA SER A 233 15.63 -9.72 11.06
C SER A 233 14.67 -10.90 11.05
N ASP A 234 15.22 -12.09 11.24
CA ASP A 234 14.44 -13.35 11.35
C ASP A 234 13.31 -13.24 12.36
N ALA A 235 13.56 -12.65 13.53
CA ALA A 235 12.57 -12.53 14.58
C ALA A 235 11.37 -11.67 14.13
N ARG A 236 11.63 -10.55 13.45
CA ARG A 236 10.54 -9.67 12.95
C ARG A 236 9.76 -10.35 11.83
N VAL A 237 10.45 -10.97 10.88
CA VAL A 237 9.83 -11.71 9.77
C VAL A 237 8.97 -12.85 10.31
N ARG A 238 9.48 -13.65 11.23
CA ARG A 238 8.79 -14.78 11.83
C ARG A 238 7.45 -14.38 12.46
N GLU A 239 7.40 -13.27 13.19
CA GLU A 239 6.16 -12.81 13.81
C GLU A 239 5.13 -12.36 12.76
N VAL A 240 5.55 -11.65 11.72
CA VAL A 240 4.64 -11.25 10.63
C VAL A 240 4.14 -12.47 9.86
N VAL A 241 5.02 -13.42 9.51
CA VAL A 241 4.64 -14.68 8.83
C VAL A 241 3.66 -15.47 9.69
N ARG A 242 3.93 -15.63 11.01
CA ARG A 242 3.03 -16.31 11.94
C ARG A 242 1.63 -15.70 11.94
N GLY A 243 1.54 -14.38 12.05
CA GLY A 243 0.28 -13.66 11.97
C GLY A 243 -0.43 -13.88 10.64
N PHE A 244 0.29 -13.71 9.53
CA PHE A 244 -0.28 -13.83 8.19
C PHE A 244 -0.82 -15.25 7.92
N VAL A 245 -0.02 -16.27 8.15
CA VAL A 245 -0.40 -17.68 7.93
C VAL A 245 -1.56 -18.11 8.84
N SER A 246 -1.62 -17.59 10.07
CA SER A 246 -2.68 -17.95 11.03
C SER A 246 -4.10 -17.62 10.53
N THR A 247 -4.25 -16.68 9.59
CA THR A 247 -5.54 -16.20 9.10
C THR A 247 -5.71 -16.38 7.59
N TYR A 248 -4.62 -16.27 6.82
CA TYR A 248 -4.65 -16.54 5.37
C TYR A 248 -4.72 -18.04 5.06
N GLY A 249 -4.09 -18.87 5.91
CA GLY A 249 -3.86 -20.28 5.70
C GLY A 249 -2.47 -20.58 5.11
N PRO A 250 -2.18 -21.87 4.86
CA PRO A 250 -0.88 -22.30 4.34
C PRO A 250 -0.55 -21.66 2.99
N LEU A 251 0.72 -21.31 2.81
CA LEU A 251 1.25 -20.76 1.57
C LEU A 251 1.67 -21.93 0.66
N THR A 252 1.03 -22.04 -0.50
CA THR A 252 1.25 -23.16 -1.43
C THR A 252 2.50 -23.01 -2.29
N ASP A 253 3.01 -21.78 -2.46
CA ASP A 253 4.22 -21.46 -3.23
C ASP A 253 5.18 -20.64 -2.36
N VAL A 254 5.93 -21.36 -1.49
CA VAL A 254 6.85 -20.73 -0.53
C VAL A 254 7.91 -19.89 -1.23
N GLU A 255 8.46 -20.34 -2.37
CA GLU A 255 9.49 -19.63 -3.12
C GLU A 255 8.99 -18.28 -3.61
N LYS A 256 7.75 -18.23 -4.15
CA LYS A 256 7.12 -17.01 -4.63
C LYS A 256 6.89 -15.99 -3.49
N PHE A 257 6.42 -16.47 -2.34
CA PHE A 257 6.22 -15.61 -1.17
C PHE A 257 7.56 -15.12 -0.60
N ALA A 258 8.59 -15.96 -0.56
CA ALA A 258 9.92 -15.60 -0.10
C ALA A 258 10.61 -14.55 -1.00
N ALA A 259 10.41 -14.61 -2.32
CA ALA A 259 10.96 -13.66 -3.27
C ALA A 259 10.19 -12.32 -3.33
N ALA A 260 8.95 -12.29 -2.84
CA ALA A 260 8.06 -11.14 -3.01
C ALA A 260 8.54 -9.84 -2.33
N PRO A 261 9.13 -9.82 -1.12
CA PRO A 261 9.63 -8.59 -0.51
C PRO A 261 10.72 -7.91 -1.34
N ALA A 262 11.62 -8.70 -1.95
CA ALA A 262 12.64 -8.19 -2.86
C ALA A 262 12.02 -7.61 -4.14
N HIS A 263 11.03 -8.29 -4.70
CA HIS A 263 10.30 -7.83 -5.89
C HIS A 263 9.56 -6.51 -5.63
N MET A 264 8.82 -6.41 -4.54
CA MET A 264 8.07 -5.20 -4.19
C MET A 264 8.99 -4.01 -3.87
N SER A 265 10.11 -4.26 -3.18
CA SER A 265 11.13 -3.25 -2.94
C SER A 265 11.75 -2.75 -4.25
N PHE A 266 12.10 -3.65 -5.16
CA PHE A 266 12.66 -3.30 -6.47
C PHE A 266 11.67 -2.48 -7.30
N MET A 267 10.42 -2.91 -7.34
CA MET A 267 9.35 -2.23 -8.08
C MET A 267 9.13 -0.80 -7.56
N LEU A 268 9.05 -0.63 -6.24
CA LEU A 268 8.87 0.69 -5.63
C LEU A 268 10.11 1.57 -5.82
N GLY A 269 11.32 1.01 -5.70
CA GLY A 269 12.57 1.71 -6.00
C GLY A 269 12.64 2.21 -7.46
N THR A 270 12.21 1.39 -8.40
CA THR A 270 12.13 1.76 -9.83
C THR A 270 11.17 2.93 -10.05
N ARG A 271 10.00 2.94 -9.38
CA ARG A 271 9.03 4.04 -9.45
C ARG A 271 9.59 5.34 -8.87
N PHE A 272 10.27 5.30 -7.73
CA PHE A 272 10.93 6.48 -7.15
C PHE A 272 12.03 7.01 -8.05
N LEU A 273 12.83 6.13 -8.66
CA LEU A 273 13.89 6.51 -9.59
C LEU A 273 13.32 7.15 -10.85
N THR A 274 12.23 6.60 -11.39
CA THR A 274 11.52 7.18 -12.54
C THR A 274 11.03 8.58 -12.22
N ASP A 275 10.38 8.76 -11.07
CA ASP A 275 9.84 10.06 -10.67
C ASP A 275 10.95 11.09 -10.38
N HIS A 276 12.11 10.65 -9.87
CA HIS A 276 13.28 11.51 -9.74
C HIS A 276 13.71 12.11 -11.10
N PHE A 277 13.77 11.29 -12.14
CA PHE A 277 14.10 11.75 -13.49
C PHE A 277 12.97 12.53 -14.17
N ASP A 278 11.70 12.25 -13.80
CA ASP A 278 10.51 12.94 -14.30
C ASP A 278 10.12 14.18 -13.45
N ASN A 279 11.08 14.84 -12.85
CA ASN A 279 10.90 16.06 -12.06
C ASN A 279 9.96 15.94 -10.86
N ASN A 280 9.87 14.77 -10.23
CA ASN A 280 9.11 14.49 -9.02
C ASN A 280 7.60 14.81 -9.14
N ARG A 281 6.99 14.40 -10.26
CA ARG A 281 5.58 14.70 -10.56
C ARG A 281 4.60 13.84 -9.77
N TYR A 282 4.98 12.60 -9.47
CA TYR A 282 4.09 11.62 -8.86
C TYR A 282 4.21 11.58 -7.33
N PHE A 283 5.42 11.39 -6.81
CA PHE A 283 5.68 11.36 -5.38
C PHE A 283 6.12 12.73 -4.89
N GLY A 284 5.31 13.37 -4.06
CA GLY A 284 5.65 14.67 -3.49
C GLY A 284 7.00 14.66 -2.77
N VAL A 285 7.79 15.72 -2.97
CA VAL A 285 9.11 15.91 -2.35
C VAL A 285 9.15 17.22 -1.58
N THR A 286 9.93 17.25 -0.49
CA THR A 286 10.20 18.46 0.29
C THR A 286 11.60 19.02 0.03
N ARG A 287 12.48 18.23 -0.64
CA ARG A 287 13.85 18.62 -1.01
C ARG A 287 14.26 17.95 -2.33
N ARG A 288 15.23 18.58 -2.98
CA ARG A 288 15.87 18.00 -4.18
C ARG A 288 16.53 16.64 -3.85
N GLY A 289 16.44 15.67 -4.74
CA GLY A 289 17.04 14.34 -4.61
C GLY A 289 16.32 13.39 -3.65
N GLN A 290 15.22 13.80 -3.02
CA GLN A 290 14.52 12.97 -2.05
C GLN A 290 14.00 11.65 -2.66
N ASN A 291 13.49 11.66 -3.91
CA ASN A 291 13.07 10.43 -4.57
C ASN A 291 14.24 9.54 -4.98
N LEU A 292 15.41 10.11 -5.27
CA LEU A 292 16.63 9.32 -5.48
C LEU A 292 17.06 8.61 -4.19
N ASP A 293 17.00 9.30 -3.04
CA ASP A 293 17.31 8.67 -1.75
C ASP A 293 16.31 7.57 -1.40
N ARG A 294 15.01 7.80 -1.68
CA ARG A 294 13.96 6.76 -1.53
C ARG A 294 14.23 5.56 -2.44
N ALA A 295 14.64 5.78 -3.70
CA ALA A 295 15.00 4.71 -4.63
C ALA A 295 16.18 3.88 -4.10
N ARG A 296 17.25 4.55 -3.66
CA ARG A 296 18.45 3.91 -3.07
C ARG A 296 18.11 3.02 -1.90
N ALA A 297 17.26 3.51 -1.03
CA ALA A 297 16.83 2.78 0.13
C ALA A 297 15.99 1.55 -0.23
N GLN A 298 15.06 1.66 -1.17
CA GLN A 298 14.30 0.50 -1.65
C GLN A 298 15.18 -0.52 -2.38
N PHE A 299 16.17 -0.09 -3.15
CA PHE A 299 17.14 -1.00 -3.78
C PHE A 299 18.06 -1.67 -2.76
N THR A 300 18.40 -1.00 -1.67
CA THR A 300 19.13 -1.62 -0.54
C THR A 300 18.31 -2.72 0.10
N LEU A 301 17.02 -2.46 0.38
CA LEU A 301 16.11 -3.48 0.89
C LEU A 301 15.94 -4.65 -0.09
N ALA A 302 15.77 -4.35 -1.39
CA ALA A 302 15.65 -5.40 -2.39
C ALA A 302 16.87 -6.35 -2.41
N LYS A 303 18.08 -5.80 -2.29
CA LYS A 303 19.32 -6.60 -2.20
C LYS A 303 19.35 -7.47 -0.93
N GLN A 304 19.00 -6.89 0.22
CA GLN A 304 18.97 -7.64 1.49
C GLN A 304 17.96 -8.79 1.44
N PHE A 305 16.77 -8.57 0.87
CA PHE A 305 15.78 -9.63 0.71
C PHE A 305 16.20 -10.68 -0.31
N ASP A 306 16.89 -10.31 -1.41
CA ASP A 306 17.46 -11.29 -2.35
C ASP A 306 18.51 -12.17 -1.67
N GLU A 307 19.37 -11.59 -0.84
CA GLU A 307 20.38 -12.30 -0.06
C GLU A 307 19.77 -13.20 1.03
N SER A 308 18.56 -12.89 1.47
CA SER A 308 17.84 -13.59 2.54
C SER A 308 16.69 -14.47 2.04
N VAL A 309 16.53 -14.65 0.73
CA VAL A 309 15.35 -15.35 0.15
C VAL A 309 15.24 -16.80 0.64
N GLU A 310 16.34 -17.54 0.70
CA GLU A 310 16.36 -18.92 1.21
C GLU A 310 15.96 -18.94 2.69
N ARG A 311 16.54 -18.03 3.49
CA ARG A 311 16.20 -17.91 4.91
C ARG A 311 14.74 -17.54 5.15
N LEU A 312 14.18 -16.66 4.32
CA LEU A 312 12.75 -16.32 4.39
C LEU A 312 11.87 -17.53 4.05
N GLY A 313 12.25 -18.32 3.03
CA GLY A 313 11.58 -19.57 2.69
C GLY A 313 11.59 -20.59 3.84
N GLU A 314 12.73 -20.75 4.52
CA GLU A 314 12.86 -21.59 5.72
C GLU A 314 11.92 -21.09 6.84
N ILE A 315 11.92 -19.78 7.14
CA ILE A 315 11.03 -19.19 8.17
C ILE A 315 9.57 -19.44 7.85
N ILE A 316 9.16 -19.29 6.58
CA ILE A 316 7.79 -19.56 6.15
C ILE A 316 7.44 -21.03 6.42
N THR A 317 8.31 -21.95 6.03
CA THR A 317 8.09 -23.39 6.22
C THR A 317 8.02 -23.74 7.71
N GLU A 318 9.01 -23.30 8.50
CA GLU A 318 9.05 -23.52 9.96
C GLU A 318 7.81 -22.99 10.71
N VAL A 319 7.17 -21.95 10.20
CA VAL A 319 5.96 -21.37 10.82
C VAL A 319 4.70 -22.15 10.42
N MET A 320 4.71 -22.80 9.24
CA MET A 320 3.59 -23.62 8.78
C MET A 320 3.55 -25.03 9.38
N ASP A 321 4.71 -25.56 9.82
CA ASP A 321 4.85 -26.85 10.51
C ASP A 321 4.36 -26.73 11.97
#